data_e3a888c289be7bbf06a923bde93b17cc
#
_entry.id   e3a888c289be7bbf06a923bde93b17cc
#
_cell.length_a   1.000
_cell.length_b   1.000
_cell.length_c   1.000
_cell.angle_alpha   90.00
_cell.angle_beta   90.00
_cell.angle_gamma   90.00
#
_symmetry.space_group_name_H-M   'P 1'
#
loop_
_entity.id
_entity.type
_entity.pdbx_description
1 polymer ?
#
loop_
_entity_poly.entity_id
_entity_poly.type
_entity_poly.pdbx_seq_one_letter_code
_entity_poly.pdbx_strand_id
1 'polypeptide(L)'
;LLCAVSLIQAQAYKGKGDIKGQVGANLQDHGTGIFFSGDYGVGENMSFGFTTNYLLNTTEIEGEKADFGDRFDLKARFNANLGNVFKLDKKMDVYPGLDLGLRNFGAHLGFRYFFTDGFGIFSEAGLPIAKYDEDVYGFDHYNNQFVFNIGASFNL
;
A
#
# COMPACT_ATOMS: atom_id res chain seq x y z
N LEU A 1 13.17 -39.94 18.02
CA LEU A 1 12.15 -38.89 17.77
C LEU A 1 12.85 -37.68 17.15
N LEU A 2 12.94 -37.65 15.80
CA LEU A 2 13.48 -36.48 15.08
C LEU A 2 12.42 -35.37 15.15
N CYS A 3 12.64 -34.36 15.98
CA CYS A 3 11.95 -33.09 15.84
C CYS A 3 12.45 -32.43 14.54
N ALA A 4 11.66 -32.52 13.48
CA ALA A 4 11.82 -31.67 12.33
C ALA A 4 11.51 -30.24 12.80
N VAL A 5 12.55 -29.49 13.13
CA VAL A 5 12.47 -28.04 13.28
C VAL A 5 12.23 -27.50 11.87
N SER A 6 10.97 -27.32 11.52
CA SER A 6 10.64 -26.52 10.35
C SER A 6 11.22 -25.15 10.60
N LEU A 7 12.31 -24.83 9.91
CA LEU A 7 12.83 -23.46 9.87
C LEU A 7 11.76 -22.62 9.18
N ILE A 8 10.87 -22.04 9.96
CA ILE A 8 9.90 -21.04 9.51
C ILE A 8 10.74 -19.85 9.06
N GLN A 9 11.03 -19.79 7.78
CA GLN A 9 11.77 -18.68 7.20
C GLN A 9 10.78 -17.55 6.89
N ALA A 10 11.05 -16.37 7.41
CA ALA A 10 10.35 -15.18 7.02
C ALA A 10 10.31 -15.05 5.49
N GLN A 11 9.12 -14.91 4.91
CA GLN A 11 8.95 -14.78 3.48
C GLN A 11 8.03 -13.61 3.17
N ALA A 12 8.55 -12.68 2.38
CA ALA A 12 7.84 -11.44 2.05
C ALA A 12 6.64 -11.67 1.11
N TYR A 13 6.70 -12.71 0.25
CA TYR A 13 5.57 -13.14 -0.57
C TYR A 13 5.63 -14.65 -0.79
N LYS A 14 4.53 -15.34 -0.48
CA LYS A 14 4.45 -16.82 -0.50
C LYS A 14 3.73 -17.38 -1.74
N GLY A 15 3.21 -16.50 -2.60
CA GLY A 15 2.49 -16.91 -3.80
C GLY A 15 0.98 -17.00 -3.61
N LYS A 16 0.33 -17.93 -4.31
CA LYS A 16 -1.12 -18.09 -4.25
C LYS A 16 -1.60 -18.43 -2.84
N GLY A 17 -2.60 -17.69 -2.36
CA GLY A 17 -3.17 -17.86 -1.03
C GLY A 17 -2.46 -17.05 0.06
N ASP A 18 -1.41 -16.30 -0.28
CA ASP A 18 -0.74 -15.41 0.64
C ASP A 18 -1.64 -14.23 1.01
N ILE A 19 -1.76 -13.92 2.30
CA ILE A 19 -2.55 -12.79 2.78
C ILE A 19 -1.62 -11.81 3.48
N LYS A 20 -1.58 -10.57 3.00
CA LYS A 20 -0.82 -9.46 3.58
C LYS A 20 -1.76 -8.40 4.14
N GLY A 21 -1.49 -7.97 5.36
CA GLY A 21 -2.06 -6.76 5.92
C GLY A 21 -0.96 -5.72 6.13
N GLN A 22 -1.24 -4.46 5.85
CA GLN A 22 -0.33 -3.36 6.10
C GLN A 22 -1.05 -2.23 6.82
N VAL A 23 -0.35 -1.58 7.73
CA VAL A 23 -0.82 -0.38 8.43
C VAL A 23 0.33 0.60 8.61
N GLY A 24 0.08 1.86 8.37
CA GLY A 24 1.14 2.85 8.45
C GLY A 24 0.67 4.30 8.36
N ALA A 25 1.64 5.17 8.21
CA ALA A 25 1.42 6.58 7.94
C ALA A 25 1.24 6.81 6.44
N ASN A 26 0.30 7.67 6.09
CA ASN A 26 0.10 8.24 4.76
C ASN A 26 0.65 9.66 4.77
N LEU A 27 1.57 9.95 3.86
CA LEU A 27 2.23 11.23 3.72
C LEU A 27 2.00 11.76 2.31
N GLN A 28 1.44 12.95 2.21
CA GLN A 28 1.24 13.64 0.94
C GLN A 28 1.35 15.15 1.15
N ASP A 29 1.40 15.91 0.06
CA ASP A 29 1.50 17.36 0.15
C ASP A 29 0.28 17.95 0.88
N HIS A 30 0.53 18.79 1.88
CA HIS A 30 -0.47 19.40 2.76
C HIS A 30 -1.37 18.44 3.54
N GLY A 31 -1.03 17.13 3.60
CA GLY A 31 -1.83 16.14 4.31
C GLY A 31 -1.01 14.99 4.90
N THR A 32 -1.39 14.57 6.11
CA THR A 32 -0.86 13.35 6.74
C THR A 32 -2.00 12.55 7.35
N GLY A 33 -1.87 11.23 7.31
CA GLY A 33 -2.94 10.37 7.81
C GLY A 33 -2.48 8.94 8.07
N ILE A 34 -3.45 8.06 8.09
CA ILE A 34 -3.26 6.62 8.28
C ILE A 34 -3.55 5.90 6.97
N PHE A 35 -2.82 4.82 6.78
CA PHE A 35 -2.89 3.92 5.63
C PHE A 35 -3.20 2.51 6.10
N PHE A 36 -4.08 1.83 5.38
CA PHE A 36 -4.32 0.40 5.50
C PHE A 36 -4.34 -0.24 4.12
N SER A 37 -3.81 -1.46 4.02
CA SER A 37 -4.01 -2.30 2.85
C SER A 37 -4.20 -3.76 3.24
N GLY A 38 -4.89 -4.49 2.35
CA GLY A 38 -5.02 -5.93 2.41
C GLY A 38 -4.82 -6.50 1.02
N ASP A 39 -3.92 -7.47 0.87
CA ASP A 39 -3.59 -8.11 -0.40
C ASP A 39 -3.77 -9.63 -0.30
N TYR A 40 -4.34 -10.24 -1.34
CA TYR A 40 -4.50 -11.67 -1.49
C TYR A 40 -3.73 -12.18 -2.70
N GLY A 41 -2.82 -13.13 -2.50
CA GLY A 41 -2.03 -13.77 -3.54
C GLY A 41 -2.88 -14.66 -4.45
N VAL A 42 -2.95 -14.32 -5.72
CA VAL A 42 -3.72 -15.08 -6.74
C VAL A 42 -2.83 -15.92 -7.64
N GLY A 43 -1.53 -15.72 -7.61
CA GLY A 43 -0.54 -16.43 -8.40
C GLY A 43 0.84 -16.43 -7.74
N GLU A 44 1.83 -16.95 -8.44
CA GLU A 44 3.21 -17.03 -7.94
C GLU A 44 3.80 -15.64 -7.65
N ASN A 45 3.43 -14.65 -8.47
CA ASN A 45 3.98 -13.29 -8.41
C ASN A 45 2.90 -12.22 -8.55
N MET A 46 1.64 -12.52 -8.22
CA MET A 46 0.53 -11.60 -8.40
C MET A 46 -0.39 -11.61 -7.19
N SER A 47 -0.82 -10.43 -6.76
CA SER A 47 -1.83 -10.27 -5.73
C SER A 47 -2.85 -9.20 -6.11
N PHE A 48 -4.08 -9.36 -5.63
CA PHE A 48 -5.13 -8.36 -5.64
C PHE A 48 -5.48 -7.95 -4.23
N GLY A 49 -5.90 -6.73 -4.07
CA GLY A 49 -6.28 -6.24 -2.77
C GLY A 49 -6.98 -4.89 -2.81
N PHE A 50 -6.97 -4.27 -1.67
CA PHE A 50 -7.48 -2.92 -1.50
C PHE A 50 -6.53 -2.10 -0.64
N THR A 51 -6.63 -0.78 -0.78
CA THR A 51 -5.98 0.18 0.11
C THR A 51 -6.97 1.26 0.49
N THR A 52 -6.87 1.74 1.71
CA THR A 52 -7.66 2.87 2.20
C THR A 52 -6.77 3.82 2.99
N ASN A 53 -7.07 5.11 2.85
CA ASN A 53 -6.38 6.20 3.54
C ASN A 53 -7.39 7.08 4.23
N TYR A 54 -7.01 7.60 5.38
CA TYR A 54 -7.75 8.67 6.05
C TYR A 54 -6.78 9.74 6.55
N LEU A 55 -6.94 10.97 6.05
CA LEU A 55 -6.11 12.10 6.45
C LEU A 55 -6.55 12.63 7.81
N LEU A 56 -5.67 12.55 8.79
CA LEU A 56 -5.88 13.06 10.14
C LEU A 56 -5.59 14.56 10.21
N ASN A 57 -4.54 14.99 9.52
CA ASN A 57 -4.14 16.39 9.46
C ASN A 57 -4.17 16.88 8.01
N THR A 58 -4.84 18.00 7.80
CA THR A 58 -4.99 18.67 6.50
C THR A 58 -4.83 20.16 6.69
N THR A 59 -4.31 20.86 5.69
CA THR A 59 -4.22 22.32 5.72
C THR A 59 -5.61 22.93 5.50
N GLU A 60 -5.96 23.95 6.28
CA GLU A 60 -7.17 24.74 6.06
C GLU A 60 -7.00 25.61 4.82
N ILE A 61 -8.06 25.69 4.02
CA ILE A 61 -8.11 26.57 2.84
C ILE A 61 -9.20 27.60 3.08
N GLU A 62 -8.84 28.88 3.05
CA GLU A 62 -9.75 30.02 3.30
C GLU A 62 -10.54 29.91 4.62
N GLY A 63 -9.97 29.24 5.63
CA GLY A 63 -10.60 29.02 6.93
C GLY A 63 -11.55 27.82 6.98
N GLU A 64 -11.70 27.10 5.89
CA GLU A 64 -12.48 25.86 5.83
C GLU A 64 -11.59 24.64 6.02
N LYS A 65 -12.17 23.60 6.63
CA LYS A 65 -11.51 22.30 6.85
C LYS A 65 -12.01 21.27 5.86
N ALA A 66 -11.12 20.40 5.41
CA ALA A 66 -11.47 19.28 4.56
C ALA A 66 -12.55 18.39 5.23
N ASP A 67 -13.58 18.04 4.50
CA ASP A 67 -14.64 17.13 4.93
C ASP A 67 -14.16 15.68 4.99
N PHE A 68 -14.98 14.78 5.55
CA PHE A 68 -14.69 13.35 5.59
C PHE A 68 -14.42 12.78 4.18
N GLY A 69 -15.23 13.17 3.20
CA GLY A 69 -15.08 12.74 1.80
C GLY A 69 -13.75 13.13 1.19
N ASP A 70 -13.21 14.31 1.54
CA ASP A 70 -11.92 14.78 1.04
C ASP A 70 -10.75 14.04 1.67
N ARG A 71 -10.91 13.61 2.92
CA ARG A 71 -9.87 12.92 3.72
C ARG A 71 -9.81 11.43 3.45
N PHE A 72 -10.93 10.81 3.08
CA PHE A 72 -11.07 9.38 2.85
C PHE A 72 -10.77 9.01 1.41
N ASP A 73 -10.03 7.92 1.21
CA ASP A 73 -9.84 7.30 -0.09
C ASP A 73 -9.89 5.78 0.01
N LEU A 74 -10.40 5.15 -1.03
CA LEU A 74 -10.45 3.70 -1.17
C LEU A 74 -10.06 3.33 -2.60
N LYS A 75 -9.14 2.37 -2.74
CA LYS A 75 -8.69 1.87 -4.04
C LYS A 75 -8.68 0.35 -4.05
N ALA A 76 -9.11 -0.24 -5.15
CA ALA A 76 -8.74 -1.59 -5.52
C ALA A 76 -7.32 -1.57 -6.08
N ARG A 77 -6.53 -2.60 -5.78
CA ARG A 77 -5.13 -2.66 -6.22
C ARG A 77 -4.76 -4.01 -6.80
N PHE A 78 -3.84 -3.98 -7.74
CA PHE A 78 -3.16 -5.14 -8.30
C PHE A 78 -1.66 -4.96 -8.12
N ASN A 79 -0.97 -5.98 -7.61
CA ASN A 79 0.48 -5.98 -7.41
C ASN A 79 1.14 -7.09 -8.22
N ALA A 80 2.29 -6.77 -8.81
CA ALA A 80 3.26 -7.74 -9.27
C ALA A 80 4.34 -7.90 -8.19
N ASN A 81 4.39 -9.05 -7.51
CA ASN A 81 5.35 -9.30 -6.43
C ASN A 81 6.62 -9.86 -7.06
N LEU A 82 7.65 -9.04 -7.20
CA LEU A 82 8.85 -9.32 -8.01
C LEU A 82 10.06 -9.76 -7.21
N GLY A 83 9.97 -9.90 -5.88
CA GLY A 83 11.06 -10.32 -5.04
C GLY A 83 11.68 -11.66 -5.50
N ASN A 84 10.83 -12.64 -5.79
CA ASN A 84 11.25 -13.95 -6.31
C ASN A 84 11.82 -13.85 -7.74
N VAL A 85 11.26 -13.00 -8.59
CA VAL A 85 11.70 -12.81 -9.99
C VAL A 85 13.11 -12.21 -10.03
N PHE A 86 13.38 -11.24 -9.17
CA PHE A 86 14.71 -10.61 -9.05
C PHE A 86 15.67 -11.40 -8.18
N LYS A 87 15.26 -12.57 -7.67
CA LYS A 87 16.07 -13.41 -6.77
C LYS A 87 16.57 -12.65 -5.53
N LEU A 88 15.75 -11.77 -5.00
CA LEU A 88 16.01 -11.08 -3.74
C LEU A 88 15.99 -12.08 -2.58
N ASP A 89 16.50 -11.65 -1.42
CA ASP A 89 16.32 -12.41 -0.20
C ASP A 89 14.83 -12.70 0.01
N LYS A 90 14.48 -13.90 0.48
CA LYS A 90 13.09 -14.31 0.70
C LYS A 90 12.30 -13.37 1.61
N LYS A 91 13.02 -12.65 2.48
CA LYS A 91 12.45 -11.63 3.37
C LYS A 91 12.09 -10.32 2.68
N MET A 92 12.51 -10.14 1.43
CA MET A 92 12.35 -8.92 0.65
C MET A 92 11.37 -9.13 -0.48
N ASP A 93 10.54 -8.11 -0.74
CA ASP A 93 9.70 -8.05 -1.92
C ASP A 93 9.65 -6.61 -2.44
N VAL A 94 9.70 -6.49 -3.76
CA VAL A 94 9.43 -5.25 -4.49
C VAL A 94 8.16 -5.48 -5.29
N TYR A 95 7.18 -4.62 -5.10
CA TYR A 95 5.87 -4.80 -5.71
C TYR A 95 5.39 -3.53 -6.42
N PRO A 96 5.70 -3.37 -7.71
CA PRO A 96 4.98 -2.42 -8.55
C PRO A 96 3.53 -2.85 -8.72
N GLY A 97 2.64 -1.88 -8.84
CA GLY A 97 1.22 -2.18 -9.01
C GLY A 97 0.41 -1.04 -9.59
N LEU A 98 -0.86 -1.33 -9.79
CA LEU A 98 -1.86 -0.41 -10.31
C LEU A 98 -2.99 -0.26 -9.29
N ASP A 99 -3.55 0.94 -9.21
CA ASP A 99 -4.62 1.31 -8.30
C ASP A 99 -5.81 1.87 -9.06
N LEU A 100 -6.98 1.34 -8.78
CA LEU A 100 -8.26 1.89 -9.25
C LEU A 100 -9.00 2.48 -8.05
N GLY A 101 -8.94 3.79 -7.92
CA GLY A 101 -9.47 4.53 -6.78
C GLY A 101 -10.76 5.27 -7.06
N LEU A 102 -11.27 5.95 -6.03
CA LEU A 102 -12.46 6.80 -6.14
C LEU A 102 -12.19 8.10 -6.93
N ARG A 103 -10.92 8.54 -6.98
CA ARG A 103 -10.52 9.84 -7.56
C ARG A 103 -9.65 9.71 -8.80
N ASN A 104 -8.95 8.59 -8.93
CA ASN A 104 -8.00 8.38 -10.02
C ASN A 104 -7.70 6.90 -10.26
N PHE A 105 -7.18 6.65 -11.46
CA PHE A 105 -6.40 5.47 -11.76
C PHE A 105 -4.94 5.81 -11.55
N GLY A 106 -4.21 5.02 -10.78
CA GLY A 106 -2.84 5.29 -10.39
C GLY A 106 -1.92 4.08 -10.50
N ALA A 107 -0.66 4.32 -10.19
CA ALA A 107 0.34 3.29 -10.02
C ALA A 107 1.06 3.48 -8.69
N HIS A 108 1.60 2.41 -8.16
CA HIS A 108 2.47 2.44 -6.99
C HIS A 108 3.69 1.54 -7.17
N LEU A 109 4.70 1.82 -6.38
CA LEU A 109 5.87 0.98 -6.21
C LEU A 109 6.11 0.81 -4.72
N GLY A 110 6.03 -0.43 -4.25
CA GLY A 110 6.27 -0.77 -2.87
C GLY A 110 7.48 -1.65 -2.67
N PHE A 111 8.03 -1.56 -1.47
CA PHE A 111 9.07 -2.42 -0.94
C PHE A 111 8.65 -2.91 0.44
N ARG A 112 8.89 -4.19 0.74
CA ARG A 112 8.66 -4.75 2.08
C ARG A 112 9.83 -5.64 2.49
N TYR A 113 10.08 -5.64 3.81
CA TYR A 113 11.09 -6.47 4.44
C TYR A 113 10.50 -7.12 5.70
N PHE A 114 10.57 -8.45 5.79
CA PHE A 114 10.06 -9.21 6.92
C PHE A 114 11.20 -9.61 7.86
N PHE A 115 11.10 -9.22 9.11
CA PHE A 115 12.03 -9.61 10.18
C PHE A 115 11.74 -11.02 10.65
N THR A 116 10.46 -11.36 10.75
CA THR A 116 9.92 -12.66 11.15
C THR A 116 8.91 -13.14 10.11
N ASP A 117 8.43 -14.37 10.22
CA ASP A 117 7.41 -14.91 9.31
C ASP A 117 6.10 -14.11 9.32
N GLY A 118 5.76 -13.50 10.44
CA GLY A 118 4.51 -12.75 10.61
C GLY A 118 4.63 -11.23 10.57
N PHE A 119 5.85 -10.67 10.67
CA PHE A 119 6.02 -9.23 10.87
C PHE A 119 7.18 -8.64 10.08
N GLY A 120 6.92 -7.52 9.46
CA GLY A 120 7.89 -6.74 8.69
C GLY A 120 7.52 -5.26 8.63
N ILE A 121 8.23 -4.56 7.79
CA ILE A 121 7.99 -3.16 7.44
C ILE A 121 7.78 -3.03 5.95
N PHE A 122 7.11 -1.96 5.55
CA PHE A 122 6.94 -1.59 4.14
C PHE A 122 7.14 -0.09 3.94
N SER A 123 7.46 0.26 2.70
CA SER A 123 7.36 1.60 2.16
C SER A 123 6.75 1.53 0.77
N GLU A 124 5.93 2.51 0.41
CA GLU A 124 5.23 2.52 -0.86
C GLU A 124 5.07 3.96 -1.36
N ALA A 125 5.42 4.18 -2.61
CA ALA A 125 5.21 5.44 -3.30
C ALA A 125 4.13 5.26 -4.36
N GLY A 126 3.13 6.10 -4.37
CA GLY A 126 2.02 6.08 -5.32
C GLY A 126 1.84 7.42 -6.03
N LEU A 127 1.37 7.36 -7.26
CA LEU A 127 1.05 8.54 -8.06
C LEU A 127 -0.16 8.29 -8.97
N PRO A 128 -0.99 9.30 -9.22
CA PRO A 128 -2.07 9.21 -10.20
C PRO A 128 -1.50 9.19 -11.62
N ILE A 129 -2.02 8.29 -12.47
CA ILE A 129 -1.75 8.24 -13.92
C ILE A 129 -2.85 9.01 -14.66
N ALA A 130 -4.11 8.78 -14.27
CA ALA A 130 -5.27 9.43 -14.85
C ALA A 130 -6.23 9.87 -13.73
N LYS A 131 -6.43 11.15 -13.61
CA LYS A 131 -7.40 11.75 -12.70
C LYS A 131 -8.78 11.75 -13.37
N TYR A 132 -9.83 11.47 -12.62
CA TYR A 132 -11.20 11.46 -13.18
C TYR A 132 -11.76 12.87 -13.36
N ASP A 133 -11.29 13.81 -12.52
CA ASP A 133 -11.57 15.23 -12.66
C ASP A 133 -10.26 15.98 -12.94
N GLU A 134 -10.24 16.76 -14.03
CA GLU A 134 -9.07 17.55 -14.41
C GLU A 134 -9.03 18.89 -13.68
N ASP A 135 -10.19 19.39 -13.27
CA ASP A 135 -10.34 20.64 -12.53
C ASP A 135 -10.23 20.39 -11.01
N VAL A 136 -8.99 20.26 -10.53
CA VAL A 136 -8.69 20.01 -9.12
C VAL A 136 -8.64 21.35 -8.37
N TYR A 137 -9.68 21.65 -7.60
CA TYR A 137 -9.77 22.85 -6.77
C TYR A 137 -9.82 22.50 -5.28
N GLY A 138 -9.28 23.38 -4.44
CA GLY A 138 -9.39 23.27 -3.01
C GLY A 138 -8.87 21.94 -2.46
N PHE A 139 -9.71 21.16 -1.81
CA PHE A 139 -9.34 19.89 -1.17
C PHE A 139 -9.29 18.69 -2.13
N ASP A 140 -9.64 18.85 -3.41
CA ASP A 140 -9.67 17.76 -4.40
C ASP A 140 -8.28 17.22 -4.75
N HIS A 141 -7.21 17.92 -4.37
CA HIS A 141 -5.84 17.44 -4.52
C HIS A 141 -5.49 16.30 -3.55
N TYR A 142 -6.20 16.19 -2.41
CA TYR A 142 -5.97 15.11 -1.46
C TYR A 142 -6.27 13.75 -2.09
N ASN A 143 -5.36 12.78 -1.86
CA ASN A 143 -5.40 11.44 -2.45
C ASN A 143 -5.36 11.42 -3.99
N ASN A 144 -5.10 12.56 -4.63
CA ASN A 144 -5.05 12.76 -6.07
C ASN A 144 -3.71 13.35 -6.54
N GLN A 145 -2.66 13.06 -5.82
CA GLN A 145 -1.29 13.53 -5.97
C GLN A 145 -0.30 12.41 -5.61
N PHE A 146 0.99 12.73 -5.60
CA PHE A 146 2.00 11.82 -5.07
C PHE A 146 1.74 11.55 -3.59
N VAL A 147 1.79 10.26 -3.23
CA VAL A 147 1.55 9.78 -1.87
C VAL A 147 2.67 8.84 -1.48
N PHE A 148 3.17 8.97 -0.26
CA PHE A 148 4.14 8.06 0.32
C PHE A 148 3.56 7.40 1.58
N ASN A 149 3.60 6.07 1.62
CA ASN A 149 3.14 5.28 2.75
C ASN A 149 4.31 4.53 3.37
N ILE A 150 4.36 4.47 4.69
CA ILE A 150 5.37 3.72 5.43
C ILE A 150 4.78 3.14 6.71
N GLY A 151 5.14 1.92 7.06
CA GLY A 151 4.61 1.29 8.26
C GLY A 151 4.96 -0.17 8.42
N ALA A 152 4.08 -0.88 9.12
CA ALA A 152 4.20 -2.30 9.42
C ALA A 152 3.46 -3.16 8.39
N SER A 153 4.04 -4.32 8.09
CA SER A 153 3.47 -5.35 7.23
C SER A 153 3.33 -6.67 7.99
N PHE A 154 2.21 -7.35 7.78
CA PHE A 154 1.86 -8.59 8.47
C PHE A 154 1.52 -9.68 7.47
N ASN A 155 1.98 -10.90 7.73
CA ASN A 155 1.46 -12.12 7.12
C ASN A 155 0.31 -12.64 7.99
N LEU A 156 -0.85 -12.86 7.40
CA LEU A 156 -2.08 -13.29 8.06
C LEU A 156 -2.45 -14.74 7.72
#